data_be236ff9e1a147d52697fd755e7d46f5
#
_entry.id   be236ff9e1a147d52697fd755e7d46f5
#
_cell.length_a   1.000
_cell.length_b   1.000
_cell.length_c   1.000
_cell.angle_alpha   90.00
_cell.angle_beta   90.00
_cell.angle_gamma   90.00
#
_symmetry.space_group_name_H-M   'P 1'
#
loop_
_entity.id
_entity.type
_entity.pdbx_description
1 polymer ?
#
loop_
_entity_poly.entity_id
_entity_poly.type
_entity_poly.pdbx_seq_one_letter_code
_entity_poly.pdbx_strand_id
1 'polypeptide(L)'
;DTNWKLGFIGRNGKGKTTFLNLLLGKYQFTGSISASTKFDYFPYGIAEHQKKMTVADFMEELKPGCELWRVICELEELSESPEILYRPYCTLSPGERTKALLAVLFSEENEFLLIDEPTNHLDGDARECVKSYLASKKGFILVSHDRDLLDACTDHCLVLNRCSIEVQNGNFSAWWENKQRKD
;
A
#
# COMPACT_ATOMS: atom_id res chain seq x y z
N ASP A 1 8.09 -0.16 14.70
CA ASP A 1 6.96 -0.92 15.23
C ASP A 1 6.08 -1.40 14.09
N THR A 2 5.63 -2.66 14.14
CA THR A 2 4.83 -3.30 13.10
C THR A 2 3.39 -2.77 13.04
N ASN A 3 2.97 -1.96 13.98
CA ASN A 3 1.64 -1.32 13.99
C ASN A 3 1.64 0.11 13.45
N TRP A 4 2.80 0.67 13.13
CA TRP A 4 2.89 2.04 12.64
C TRP A 4 2.35 2.19 11.22
N LYS A 5 1.75 3.33 10.97
CA LYS A 5 1.29 3.77 9.66
C LYS A 5 2.18 4.91 9.20
N LEU A 6 3.14 4.57 8.36
CA LEU A 6 4.21 5.48 7.93
C LEU A 6 3.88 6.14 6.59
N GLY A 7 3.81 7.46 6.56
CA GLY A 7 3.79 8.21 5.31
C GLY A 7 5.22 8.43 4.81
N PHE A 8 5.57 7.93 3.63
CA PHE A 8 6.91 8.06 3.10
C PHE A 8 7.08 9.37 2.34
N ILE A 9 7.89 10.26 2.90
CA ILE A 9 8.12 11.61 2.41
C ILE A 9 9.56 11.73 1.90
N GLY A 10 9.73 12.33 0.73
CA GLY A 10 11.04 12.59 0.13
C GLY A 10 10.93 13.41 -1.14
N ARG A 11 12.00 14.04 -1.54
CA ARG A 11 12.08 14.77 -2.82
C ARG A 11 11.79 13.83 -4.00
N ASN A 12 11.22 14.39 -5.06
CA ASN A 12 10.69 13.65 -6.20
C ASN A 12 11.62 12.54 -6.72
N GLY A 13 11.07 11.37 -6.77
CA GLY A 13 11.10 10.39 -7.84
C GLY A 13 12.07 9.26 -7.70
N LYS A 14 13.25 9.33 -7.12
CA LYS A 14 14.24 8.25 -7.32
C LYS A 14 14.63 7.46 -6.07
N GLY A 15 14.52 8.03 -4.90
CA GLY A 15 14.94 7.36 -3.66
C GLY A 15 13.86 6.49 -3.02
N LYS A 16 12.59 6.89 -3.10
CA LYS A 16 11.48 6.18 -2.42
C LYS A 16 11.27 4.78 -2.98
N THR A 17 11.12 4.66 -4.29
CA THR A 17 10.97 3.36 -4.95
C THR A 17 12.19 2.48 -4.75
N THR A 18 13.39 3.04 -4.79
CA THR A 18 14.64 2.31 -4.50
C THR A 18 14.64 1.76 -3.08
N PHE A 19 14.24 2.55 -2.09
CA PHE A 19 14.14 2.12 -0.70
C PHE A 19 13.13 0.98 -0.53
N LEU A 20 11.94 1.09 -1.12
CA LEU A 20 10.95 0.02 -1.07
C LEU A 20 11.47 -1.27 -1.71
N ASN A 21 12.17 -1.17 -2.84
CA ASN A 21 12.77 -2.33 -3.50
C ASN A 21 13.91 -2.97 -2.70
N LEU A 22 14.65 -2.18 -1.91
CA LEU A 22 15.63 -2.71 -0.96
C LEU A 22 14.95 -3.53 0.15
N LEU A 23 13.85 -3.03 0.72
CA LEU A 23 13.06 -3.76 1.72
C LEU A 23 12.50 -5.08 1.16
N LEU A 24 12.13 -5.09 -0.12
CA LEU A 24 11.65 -6.28 -0.83
C LEU A 24 12.77 -7.25 -1.26
N GLY A 25 14.03 -6.91 -0.99
CA GLY A 25 15.17 -7.75 -1.38
C GLY A 25 15.46 -7.78 -2.89
N LYS A 26 14.93 -6.82 -3.66
CA LYS A 26 15.12 -6.78 -5.12
C LYS A 26 16.48 -6.21 -5.55
N TYR A 27 17.18 -5.52 -4.67
CA TYR A 27 18.49 -4.93 -4.94
C TYR A 27 19.54 -5.45 -3.97
N GLN A 28 20.76 -5.60 -4.48
CA GLN A 28 21.93 -5.87 -3.64
C GLN A 28 22.34 -4.58 -2.91
N PHE A 29 22.72 -4.70 -1.65
CA PHE A 29 23.18 -3.60 -0.81
C PHE A 29 24.28 -4.07 0.14
N THR A 30 25.05 -3.14 0.66
CA THR A 30 26.04 -3.42 1.70
C THR A 30 25.41 -3.17 3.07
N GLY A 31 25.49 -4.16 3.96
CA GLY A 31 24.87 -4.10 5.28
C GLY A 31 23.84 -5.20 5.51
N SER A 32 22.95 -5.00 6.47
CA SER A 32 21.89 -5.95 6.79
C SER A 32 20.57 -5.24 7.03
N ILE A 33 19.46 -5.87 6.61
CA ILE A 33 18.10 -5.48 6.98
C ILE A 33 17.60 -6.57 7.93
N SER A 34 17.32 -6.18 9.18
CA SER A 34 16.70 -7.06 10.17
C SER A 34 15.22 -6.68 10.30
N ALA A 35 14.35 -7.62 9.96
CA ALA A 35 12.92 -7.45 10.11
C ALA A 35 12.30 -8.70 10.74
N SER A 36 11.38 -8.49 11.67
CA SER A 36 10.62 -9.56 12.33
C SER A 36 9.38 -9.99 11.54
N THR A 37 9.14 -9.36 10.41
CA THR A 37 7.93 -9.55 9.60
C THR A 37 8.30 -9.61 8.12
N LYS A 38 7.41 -10.18 7.32
CA LYS A 38 7.52 -10.16 5.88
C LYS A 38 7.00 -8.83 5.32
N PHE A 39 7.57 -8.42 4.20
CA PHE A 39 7.08 -7.28 3.43
C PHE A 39 6.30 -7.78 2.22
N ASP A 40 5.16 -7.15 1.95
CA ASP A 40 4.44 -7.30 0.69
C ASP A 40 4.21 -5.92 0.07
N TYR A 41 3.99 -5.87 -1.24
CA TYR A 41 4.00 -4.64 -2.01
C TYR A 41 2.75 -4.49 -2.88
N PHE A 42 2.19 -3.29 -2.86
CA PHE A 42 1.14 -2.86 -3.77
C PHE A 42 1.65 -1.70 -4.64
N PRO A 43 1.38 -1.66 -5.94
CA PRO A 43 0.49 -2.54 -6.69
C PRO A 43 1.15 -3.86 -7.11
N TYR A 44 0.36 -4.93 -7.14
CA TYR A 44 0.81 -6.18 -7.74
C TYR A 44 0.98 -6.03 -9.26
N GLY A 45 2.05 -6.60 -9.79
CA GLY A 45 2.21 -6.76 -11.23
C GLY A 45 1.28 -7.86 -11.77
N ILE A 46 0.36 -7.49 -12.66
CA ILE A 46 -0.57 -8.44 -13.27
C ILE A 46 -0.02 -8.90 -14.62
N ALA A 47 0.27 -10.20 -14.73
CA ALA A 47 0.76 -10.81 -15.94
C ALA A 47 -0.32 -10.86 -17.04
N GLU A 48 0.09 -10.95 -18.30
CA GLU A 48 -0.85 -10.98 -19.43
C GLU A 48 -1.85 -12.14 -19.35
N HIS A 49 -1.42 -13.32 -18.90
CA HIS A 49 -2.31 -14.48 -18.74
C HIS A 49 -3.37 -14.25 -17.63
N GLN A 50 -3.02 -13.50 -16.58
CA GLN A 50 -3.93 -13.22 -15.47
C GLN A 50 -5.03 -12.21 -15.83
N LYS A 51 -4.82 -11.36 -16.83
CA LYS A 51 -5.81 -10.34 -17.24
C LYS A 51 -7.14 -10.93 -17.66
N LYS A 52 -7.15 -12.12 -18.23
CA LYS A 52 -8.36 -12.85 -18.65
C LYS A 52 -8.93 -13.75 -17.56
N MET A 53 -8.16 -13.99 -16.50
CA MET A 53 -8.58 -14.80 -15.36
C MET A 53 -9.35 -13.93 -14.35
N THR A 54 -10.00 -14.57 -13.42
CA THR A 54 -10.64 -13.90 -12.28
C THR A 54 -9.62 -13.74 -11.14
N VAL A 55 -9.83 -12.76 -10.26
CA VAL A 55 -8.96 -12.59 -9.08
C VAL A 55 -9.00 -13.83 -8.20
N ALA A 56 -10.17 -14.46 -8.06
CA ALA A 56 -10.33 -15.71 -7.29
C ALA A 56 -9.43 -16.83 -7.84
N ASP A 57 -9.17 -16.86 -9.15
CA ASP A 57 -8.32 -17.88 -9.77
C ASP A 57 -6.82 -17.60 -9.63
N PHE A 58 -6.39 -16.31 -9.69
CA PHE A 58 -4.96 -15.98 -9.69
C PHE A 58 -4.42 -15.38 -8.39
N MET A 59 -5.28 -15.11 -7.39
CA MET A 59 -4.83 -14.48 -6.14
C MET A 59 -3.73 -15.28 -5.42
N GLU A 60 -3.77 -16.61 -5.51
CA GLU A 60 -2.74 -17.49 -4.95
C GLU A 60 -1.37 -17.31 -5.62
N GLU A 61 -1.35 -16.95 -6.92
CA GLU A 61 -0.11 -16.62 -7.63
C GLU A 61 0.51 -15.30 -7.13
N LEU A 62 -0.35 -14.33 -6.74
CA LEU A 62 0.10 -13.03 -6.21
C LEU A 62 0.56 -13.13 -4.76
N LYS A 63 -0.20 -13.87 -3.96
CA LYS A 63 0.01 -14.00 -2.52
C LYS A 63 -0.23 -15.44 -2.09
N PRO A 64 0.85 -16.28 -2.12
CA PRO A 64 0.74 -17.68 -1.70
C PRO A 64 0.21 -17.82 -0.27
N GLY A 65 -0.77 -18.70 -0.09
CA GLY A 65 -1.42 -18.93 1.20
C GLY A 65 -2.59 -18.01 1.53
N CYS A 66 -2.94 -17.07 0.64
CA CYS A 66 -4.13 -16.23 0.87
C CYS A 66 -5.40 -17.07 0.73
N GLU A 67 -6.35 -16.81 1.64
CA GLU A 67 -7.62 -17.52 1.70
C GLU A 67 -8.74 -16.64 1.14
N LEU A 68 -9.55 -17.20 0.22
CA LEU A 68 -10.62 -16.47 -0.46
C LEU A 68 -11.61 -15.80 0.50
N TRP A 69 -11.98 -16.47 1.59
CA TRP A 69 -12.91 -15.90 2.57
C TRP A 69 -12.37 -14.64 3.26
N ARG A 70 -11.05 -14.57 3.49
CA ARG A 70 -10.40 -13.37 4.04
C ARG A 70 -10.42 -12.22 3.04
N VAL A 71 -10.16 -12.50 1.77
CA VAL A 71 -10.28 -11.50 0.69
C VAL A 71 -11.71 -10.96 0.59
N ILE A 72 -12.71 -11.82 0.74
CA ILE A 72 -14.12 -11.39 0.76
C ILE A 72 -14.42 -10.46 1.95
N CYS A 73 -13.92 -10.78 3.15
CA CYS A 73 -14.09 -9.90 4.31
C CYS A 73 -13.45 -8.53 4.09
N GLU A 74 -12.26 -8.48 3.51
CA GLU A 74 -11.58 -7.22 3.19
C GLU A 74 -12.33 -6.40 2.13
N LEU A 75 -12.94 -7.07 1.13
CA LEU A 75 -13.78 -6.40 0.13
C LEU A 75 -15.04 -5.79 0.74
N GLU A 76 -15.65 -6.45 1.71
CA GLU A 76 -16.80 -5.90 2.43
C GLU A 76 -16.43 -4.61 3.17
N GLU A 77 -15.24 -4.57 3.79
CA GLU A 77 -14.72 -3.34 4.41
C GLU A 77 -14.45 -2.22 3.38
N LEU A 78 -14.10 -2.59 2.16
CA LEU A 78 -13.94 -1.67 1.02
C LEU A 78 -15.28 -1.28 0.36
N SER A 79 -16.41 -1.70 0.95
CA SER A 79 -17.76 -1.45 0.40
C SER A 79 -17.90 -1.92 -1.05
N GLU A 80 -17.33 -3.09 -1.35
CA GLU A 80 -17.34 -3.67 -2.69
C GLU A 80 -17.97 -5.07 -2.67
N SER A 81 -18.68 -5.40 -3.77
CA SER A 81 -19.30 -6.72 -3.92
C SER A 81 -18.25 -7.80 -4.16
N PRO A 82 -18.33 -8.96 -3.48
CA PRO A 82 -17.50 -10.11 -3.78
C PRO A 82 -17.58 -10.63 -5.22
N GLU A 83 -18.63 -10.27 -5.96
CA GLU A 83 -18.81 -10.65 -7.37
C GLU A 83 -17.66 -10.22 -8.26
N ILE A 84 -16.96 -9.12 -7.93
CA ILE A 84 -15.81 -8.66 -8.71
C ILE A 84 -14.66 -9.68 -8.74
N LEU A 85 -14.56 -10.56 -7.73
CA LEU A 85 -13.54 -11.60 -7.67
C LEU A 85 -13.76 -12.72 -8.70
N TYR A 86 -14.96 -12.84 -9.22
CA TYR A 86 -15.37 -13.89 -10.17
C TYR A 86 -15.59 -13.36 -11.60
N ARG A 87 -15.32 -12.09 -11.83
CA ARG A 87 -15.33 -11.49 -13.17
C ARG A 87 -13.90 -11.45 -13.73
N PRO A 88 -13.72 -11.58 -15.06
CA PRO A 88 -12.40 -11.41 -15.66
C PRO A 88 -11.77 -10.07 -15.27
N TYR A 89 -10.51 -10.09 -14.83
CA TYR A 89 -9.82 -8.90 -14.31
C TYR A 89 -9.84 -7.73 -15.30
N CYS A 90 -9.69 -8.00 -16.61
CA CYS A 90 -9.72 -6.98 -17.64
C CYS A 90 -11.07 -6.24 -17.75
N THR A 91 -12.17 -6.82 -17.24
CA THR A 91 -13.51 -6.21 -17.27
C THR A 91 -13.78 -5.32 -16.04
N LEU A 92 -12.92 -5.36 -15.04
CA LEU A 92 -13.05 -4.56 -13.83
C LEU A 92 -12.68 -3.09 -14.10
N SER A 93 -13.39 -2.17 -13.45
CA SER A 93 -13.01 -0.75 -13.44
C SER A 93 -11.69 -0.54 -12.69
N PRO A 94 -11.00 0.60 -12.88
CA PRO A 94 -9.80 0.92 -12.10
C PRO A 94 -10.03 0.86 -10.58
N GLY A 95 -11.16 1.34 -10.09
CA GLY A 95 -11.54 1.27 -8.67
C GLY A 95 -11.76 -0.16 -8.19
N GLU A 96 -12.50 -0.97 -8.94
CA GLU A 96 -12.73 -2.39 -8.64
C GLU A 96 -11.40 -3.18 -8.60
N ARG A 97 -10.50 -2.92 -9.57
CA ARG A 97 -9.16 -3.54 -9.59
C ARG A 97 -8.35 -3.20 -8.35
N THR A 98 -8.29 -1.93 -8.00
CA THR A 98 -7.56 -1.47 -6.81
C THR A 98 -8.12 -2.10 -5.54
N LYS A 99 -9.44 -2.10 -5.36
CA LYS A 99 -10.09 -2.70 -4.20
C LYS A 99 -9.84 -4.21 -4.12
N ALA A 100 -9.96 -4.94 -5.22
CA ALA A 100 -9.68 -6.37 -5.27
C ALA A 100 -8.24 -6.69 -4.86
N LEU A 101 -7.25 -5.94 -5.38
CA LEU A 101 -5.85 -6.15 -5.07
C LEU A 101 -5.47 -5.71 -3.65
N LEU A 102 -6.07 -4.64 -3.12
CA LEU A 102 -5.91 -4.26 -1.71
C LEU A 102 -6.50 -5.32 -0.78
N ALA A 103 -7.65 -5.90 -1.13
CA ALA A 103 -8.24 -6.99 -0.37
C ALA A 103 -7.32 -8.22 -0.32
N VAL A 104 -6.68 -8.58 -1.43
CA VAL A 104 -5.66 -9.64 -1.46
C VAL A 104 -4.46 -9.26 -0.59
N LEU A 105 -3.97 -8.03 -0.69
CA LEU A 105 -2.81 -7.55 0.09
C LEU A 105 -3.03 -7.66 1.60
N PHE A 106 -4.20 -7.22 2.09
CA PHE A 106 -4.54 -7.20 3.52
C PHE A 106 -5.13 -8.52 4.03
N SER A 107 -5.32 -9.53 3.18
CA SER A 107 -5.92 -10.81 3.58
C SER A 107 -5.06 -11.65 4.52
N GLU A 108 -3.76 -11.40 4.58
CA GLU A 108 -2.83 -12.07 5.49
C GLU A 108 -2.50 -11.16 6.68
N GLU A 109 -2.41 -11.78 7.85
CA GLU A 109 -1.96 -11.12 9.08
C GLU A 109 -0.44 -11.20 9.24
N ASN A 110 0.12 -10.36 10.10
CA ASN A 110 1.55 -10.34 10.47
C ASN A 110 2.52 -10.00 9.33
N GLU A 111 2.06 -9.30 8.32
CA GLU A 111 2.89 -8.70 7.30
C GLU A 111 2.98 -7.18 7.49
N PHE A 112 4.06 -6.59 7.00
CA PHE A 112 4.21 -5.15 6.92
C PHE A 112 4.14 -4.74 5.45
N LEU A 113 3.19 -3.88 5.11
CA LEU A 113 2.80 -3.64 3.73
C LEU A 113 3.44 -2.36 3.18
N LEU A 114 3.88 -2.43 1.94
CA LEU A 114 4.45 -1.30 1.20
C LEU A 114 3.42 -0.90 0.13
N ILE A 115 2.78 0.25 0.32
CA ILE A 115 1.66 0.69 -0.51
C ILE A 115 2.08 1.92 -1.30
N ASP A 116 2.19 1.77 -2.61
CA ASP A 116 2.67 2.81 -3.51
C ASP A 116 1.54 3.33 -4.41
N GLU A 117 1.17 4.59 -4.22
CA GLU A 117 0.16 5.33 -4.99
C GLU A 117 -1.18 4.58 -5.18
N PRO A 118 -1.86 4.14 -4.10
CA PRO A 118 -3.05 3.29 -4.21
C PRO A 118 -4.27 3.99 -4.80
N THR A 119 -4.28 5.31 -4.85
CA THR A 119 -5.41 6.11 -5.34
C THR A 119 -5.20 6.66 -6.75
N ASN A 120 -4.10 6.31 -7.42
CA ASN A 120 -3.87 6.73 -8.80
C ASN A 120 -4.97 6.21 -9.73
N HIS A 121 -5.45 7.09 -10.60
CA HIS A 121 -6.49 6.80 -11.60
C HIS A 121 -7.87 6.42 -11.02
N LEU A 122 -8.11 6.67 -9.73
CA LEU A 122 -9.42 6.47 -9.11
C LEU A 122 -10.30 7.72 -9.22
N ASP A 123 -11.60 7.50 -9.38
CA ASP A 123 -12.61 8.55 -9.19
C ASP A 123 -12.72 8.97 -7.71
N GLY A 124 -13.53 10.01 -7.45
CA GLY A 124 -13.67 10.55 -6.10
C GLY A 124 -14.22 9.54 -5.10
N ASP A 125 -15.24 8.77 -5.49
CA ASP A 125 -15.90 7.80 -4.58
C ASP A 125 -14.97 6.63 -4.24
N ALA A 126 -14.29 6.07 -5.23
CA ALA A 126 -13.31 5.00 -5.02
C ALA A 126 -12.13 5.48 -4.15
N ARG A 127 -11.68 6.73 -4.37
CA ARG A 127 -10.61 7.35 -3.57
C ARG A 127 -11.00 7.49 -2.10
N GLU A 128 -12.20 8.00 -1.82
CA GLU A 128 -12.71 8.14 -0.45
C GLU A 128 -12.88 6.77 0.24
N CYS A 129 -13.34 5.78 -0.48
CA CYS A 129 -13.47 4.41 0.02
C CYS A 129 -12.11 3.82 0.42
N VAL A 130 -11.11 3.93 -0.46
CA VAL A 130 -9.74 3.46 -0.19
C VAL A 130 -9.11 4.23 0.97
N LYS A 131 -9.31 5.55 1.05
CA LYS A 131 -8.84 6.38 2.16
C LYS A 131 -9.41 5.92 3.50
N SER A 132 -10.72 5.73 3.59
CA SER A 132 -11.38 5.26 4.82
C SER A 132 -10.91 3.86 5.23
N TYR A 133 -10.72 2.98 4.25
CA TYR A 133 -10.21 1.63 4.47
C TYR A 133 -8.78 1.64 5.03
N LEU A 134 -7.86 2.36 4.40
CA LEU A 134 -6.47 2.47 4.85
C LEU A 134 -6.36 3.16 6.22
N ALA A 135 -7.23 4.14 6.50
CA ALA A 135 -7.28 4.78 7.81
C ALA A 135 -7.60 3.80 8.94
N SER A 136 -8.38 2.75 8.67
CA SER A 136 -8.73 1.69 9.64
C SER A 136 -7.65 0.61 9.81
N LYS A 137 -6.68 0.52 8.89
CA LYS A 137 -5.63 -0.51 8.89
C LYS A 137 -4.37 -0.05 9.60
N LYS A 138 -3.45 -0.99 9.85
CA LYS A 138 -2.17 -0.78 10.54
C LYS A 138 -1.04 -1.52 9.80
N GLY A 139 0.20 -1.16 10.11
CA GLY A 139 1.37 -1.90 9.68
C GLY A 139 1.70 -1.69 8.20
N PHE A 140 1.84 -0.44 7.76
CA PHE A 140 2.23 -0.15 6.38
C PHE A 140 3.09 1.11 6.23
N ILE A 141 3.79 1.16 5.10
CA ILE A 141 4.38 2.38 4.56
C ILE A 141 3.53 2.80 3.36
N LEU A 142 3.06 4.03 3.36
CA LEU A 142 2.26 4.62 2.29
C LEU A 142 3.07 5.67 1.54
N VAL A 143 3.20 5.49 0.23
CA VAL A 143 3.72 6.49 -0.70
C VAL A 143 2.55 7.06 -1.48
N SER A 144 2.36 8.36 -1.42
CA SER A 144 1.34 9.06 -2.19
C SER A 144 1.69 10.52 -2.43
N HIS A 145 1.20 11.07 -3.54
CA HIS A 145 1.16 12.51 -3.81
C HIS A 145 -0.10 13.18 -3.24
N ASP A 146 -1.07 12.38 -2.81
CA ASP A 146 -2.31 12.85 -2.19
C ASP A 146 -2.07 13.15 -0.71
N ARG A 147 -2.02 14.45 -0.37
CA ARG A 147 -1.78 14.90 1.01
C ARG A 147 -2.92 14.53 1.95
N ASP A 148 -4.15 14.60 1.49
CA ASP A 148 -5.33 14.25 2.29
C ASP A 148 -5.31 12.77 2.65
N LEU A 149 -4.89 11.91 1.71
CA LEU A 149 -4.69 10.49 1.97
C LEU A 149 -3.60 10.25 3.02
N LEU A 150 -2.45 10.90 2.89
CA LEU A 150 -1.36 10.80 3.87
C LEU A 150 -1.79 11.26 5.27
N ASP A 151 -2.50 12.39 5.36
CA ASP A 151 -2.97 12.90 6.65
C ASP A 151 -4.01 11.99 7.32
N ALA A 152 -4.92 11.45 6.55
CA ALA A 152 -5.97 10.58 7.08
C ALA A 152 -5.47 9.19 7.48
N CYS A 153 -4.44 8.67 6.81
CA CYS A 153 -4.04 7.27 6.91
C CYS A 153 -2.73 7.05 7.67
N THR A 154 -1.97 8.09 8.04
CA THR A 154 -0.66 7.93 8.65
C THR A 154 -0.56 8.58 10.03
N ASP A 155 0.23 7.97 10.91
CA ASP A 155 0.52 8.45 12.27
C ASP A 155 2.00 8.80 12.48
N HIS A 156 2.86 8.41 11.54
CA HIS A 156 4.28 8.70 11.49
C HIS A 156 4.71 9.09 10.09
N CYS A 157 5.79 9.85 9.98
CA CYS A 157 6.43 10.19 8.71
C CYS A 157 7.80 9.54 8.63
N LEU A 158 8.03 8.81 7.55
CA LEU A 158 9.34 8.30 7.15
C LEU A 158 9.93 9.31 6.17
N VAL A 159 10.93 10.08 6.61
CA VAL A 159 11.51 11.17 5.83
C VAL A 159 12.81 10.74 5.21
N LEU A 160 12.87 10.73 3.89
CA LEU A 160 14.08 10.45 3.12
C LEU A 160 14.83 11.77 2.84
N ASN A 161 15.94 11.96 3.52
CA ASN A 161 16.90 13.02 3.29
C ASN A 161 18.03 12.57 2.33
N ARG A 162 18.95 13.47 1.98
CA ARG A 162 20.05 13.14 1.06
C ARG A 162 20.95 12.00 1.55
N CYS A 163 21.19 11.92 2.86
CA CYS A 163 22.13 10.98 3.47
C CYS A 163 21.54 10.19 4.64
N SER A 164 20.25 10.36 4.97
CA SER A 164 19.64 9.73 6.11
C SER A 164 18.14 9.45 5.89
N ILE A 165 17.62 8.51 6.65
CA ILE A 165 16.20 8.26 6.76
C ILE A 165 15.82 8.46 8.22
N GLU A 166 14.79 9.25 8.47
CA GLU A 166 14.32 9.59 9.80
C GLU A 166 12.84 9.26 9.94
N VAL A 167 12.46 8.77 11.11
CA VAL A 167 11.05 8.57 11.47
C VAL A 167 10.64 9.67 12.43
N GLN A 168 9.58 10.37 12.10
CA GLN A 168 8.99 11.43 12.93
C GLN A 168 7.55 11.08 13.29
N ASN A 169 7.17 11.40 14.52
CA ASN A 169 5.80 11.26 14.98
C ASN A 169 4.87 12.31 14.35
N GLY A 170 3.64 11.92 14.09
CA GLY A 170 2.63 12.75 13.50
C GLY A 170 2.40 12.48 12.01
N ASN A 171 1.30 13.01 11.49
CA ASN A 171 0.94 12.90 10.09
C ASN A 171 1.72 13.89 9.21
N PHE A 172 1.40 13.90 7.90
CA PHE A 172 2.07 14.77 6.93
C PHE A 172 1.94 16.25 7.28
N SER A 173 0.77 16.72 7.67
CA SER A 173 0.53 18.13 8.04
C SER A 173 1.38 18.55 9.24
N ALA A 174 1.45 17.74 10.29
CA ALA A 174 2.29 18.00 11.44
C ALA A 174 3.79 18.08 11.08
N TRP A 175 4.25 17.17 10.22
CA TRP A 175 5.62 17.21 9.69
C TRP A 175 5.88 18.48 8.88
N TRP A 176 4.94 18.86 8.00
CA TRP A 176 5.07 20.03 7.13
C TRP A 176 5.14 21.34 7.92
N GLU A 177 4.28 21.52 8.93
CA GLU A 177 4.32 22.67 9.83
C GLU A 177 5.64 22.76 10.60
N ASN A 178 6.12 21.64 11.14
CA ASN A 178 7.39 21.59 11.86
C ASN A 178 8.58 21.96 10.95
N LYS A 179 8.54 21.56 9.68
CA LYS A 179 9.56 21.91 8.71
C LYS A 179 9.55 23.40 8.39
N GLN A 180 8.39 23.99 8.15
CA GLN A 180 8.25 25.42 7.89
C GLN A 180 8.73 26.31 9.04
N ARG A 181 8.64 25.82 10.29
CA ARG A 181 9.14 26.55 11.46
C ARG A 181 10.65 26.48 11.64
N LYS A 182 11.33 25.54 10.99
CA LYS A 182 12.79 25.33 11.07
C LYS A 182 13.55 26.02 9.93
N ASP A 183 12.88 26.33 8.83
CA ASP A 183 13.39 27.09 7.70
C ASP A 183 13.13 28.60 7.89
#